data_697971e6785d3eb2c1f70dd27122766f
#
_entry.id   697971e6785d3eb2c1f70dd27122766f
#
_cell.length_a   1.000
_cell.length_b   1.000
_cell.length_c   1.000
_cell.angle_alpha   90.00
_cell.angle_beta   90.00
_cell.angle_gamma   90.00
#
_symmetry.space_group_name_H-M   'P 1'
#
loop_
_entity.id
_entity.type
_entity.pdbx_description
1 polymer ?
#
loop_
_entity_poly.entity_id
_entity_poly.type
_entity_poly.pdbx_seq_one_letter_code
_entity_poly.pdbx_strand_id
1 'polypeptide(L)'
;KDDGPIKRSSVREMHHPWRWNGFNPSFIFPDGRTCAVTAAYCYGLGWLKDCDGKTYISHSGGLPGFGSQWRIMPDYGIGVVAFANRTYAPMGGINLKALDTLIKIAGLQPRQIMPSKILEQRKNELMKILPDWNKAEQSGIFAENFFPDYPIDSLKKEARELYTKAGKIIAVKEMKPENQLRGSFIIE
;
A
#
# COMPACT_ATOMS: atom_id res chain seq x y z
N LYS A 1 -3.55 -15.28 13.35
CA LYS A 1 -3.18 -16.69 13.54
C LYS A 1 -2.62 -17.20 12.22
N ASP A 2 -1.44 -17.82 12.26
CA ASP A 2 -0.75 -18.44 11.09
C ASP A 2 -1.09 -19.94 11.03
N ASP A 3 -2.35 -20.28 11.24
CA ASP A 3 -2.82 -21.68 11.39
C ASP A 3 -3.22 -22.31 10.03
N GLY A 4 -3.00 -21.60 8.92
CA GLY A 4 -3.27 -22.10 7.58
C GLY A 4 -2.11 -22.92 7.00
N PRO A 5 -2.34 -23.70 5.92
CA PRO A 5 -1.31 -24.49 5.26
C PRO A 5 -0.18 -23.64 4.64
N ILE A 6 -0.44 -22.34 4.41
CA ILE A 6 0.54 -21.37 3.92
C ILE A 6 0.59 -20.21 4.91
N LYS A 7 1.80 -19.85 5.34
CA LYS A 7 2.02 -18.71 6.24
C LYS A 7 1.61 -17.38 5.57
N ARG A 8 1.06 -16.44 6.35
CA ARG A 8 0.68 -15.12 5.83
C ARG A 8 1.85 -14.35 5.22
N SER A 9 3.06 -14.54 5.74
CA SER A 9 4.28 -13.98 5.15
C SER A 9 4.51 -14.52 3.73
N SER A 10 4.34 -15.82 3.52
CA SER A 10 4.46 -16.44 2.20
C SER A 10 3.37 -15.96 1.24
N VAL A 11 2.13 -15.78 1.71
CA VAL A 11 1.06 -15.20 0.88
C VAL A 11 1.39 -13.75 0.47
N ARG A 12 1.91 -12.95 1.39
CA ARG A 12 2.35 -11.58 1.05
C ARG A 12 3.47 -11.59 0.01
N GLU A 13 4.42 -12.51 0.18
CA GLU A 13 5.52 -12.71 -0.77
C GLU A 13 5.01 -13.14 -2.15
N MET A 14 4.02 -14.03 -2.20
CA MET A 14 3.38 -14.45 -3.45
C MET A 14 2.68 -13.30 -4.18
N HIS A 15 2.24 -12.26 -3.47
CA HIS A 15 1.60 -11.09 -4.05
C HIS A 15 2.58 -9.95 -4.36
N HIS A 16 3.88 -10.11 -4.08
CA HIS A 16 4.88 -9.08 -4.37
C HIS A 16 5.20 -9.02 -5.87
N PRO A 17 5.20 -7.81 -6.50
CA PRO A 17 5.44 -7.65 -7.93
C PRO A 17 6.94 -7.81 -8.26
N TRP A 18 7.38 -9.03 -8.52
CA TRP A 18 8.77 -9.36 -8.79
C TRP A 18 9.23 -9.02 -10.19
N ARG A 19 8.36 -9.23 -11.17
CA ARG A 19 8.68 -9.02 -12.58
C ARG A 19 7.78 -7.93 -13.16
N TRP A 20 8.38 -6.81 -13.51
CA TRP A 20 7.72 -5.75 -14.24
C TRP A 20 7.25 -6.25 -15.62
N ASN A 21 5.99 -6.00 -15.96
CA ASN A 21 5.41 -6.32 -17.26
C ASN A 21 5.12 -5.08 -18.10
N GLY A 22 4.84 -3.93 -17.46
CA GLY A 22 4.64 -2.69 -18.20
C GLY A 22 3.79 -1.66 -17.46
N PHE A 23 3.66 -0.51 -18.10
CA PHE A 23 2.85 0.62 -17.69
C PHE A 23 1.92 1.01 -18.84
N ASN A 24 0.64 1.18 -18.56
CA ASN A 24 -0.32 1.73 -19.49
C ASN A 24 -0.90 3.02 -18.90
N PRO A 25 -0.57 4.20 -19.46
CA PRO A 25 -1.04 5.49 -18.94
C PRO A 25 -2.53 5.73 -19.18
N SER A 26 -3.15 4.99 -20.09
CA SER A 26 -4.52 5.23 -20.56
C SER A 26 -5.34 3.94 -20.60
N PHE A 27 -5.22 3.11 -19.56
CA PHE A 27 -6.03 1.88 -19.46
C PHE A 27 -7.50 2.25 -19.25
N ILE A 28 -8.38 1.66 -20.08
CA ILE A 28 -9.82 1.89 -19.99
C ILE A 28 -10.45 0.75 -19.19
N PHE A 29 -11.00 1.08 -18.04
CA PHE A 29 -11.74 0.14 -17.20
C PHE A 29 -13.13 -0.16 -17.79
N PRO A 30 -13.76 -1.28 -17.41
CA PRO A 30 -15.08 -1.69 -17.95
C PRO A 30 -16.22 -0.71 -17.64
N ASP A 31 -16.06 0.20 -16.70
CA ASP A 31 -16.97 1.30 -16.39
C ASP A 31 -16.77 2.55 -17.26
N GLY A 32 -15.79 2.51 -18.18
CA GLY A 32 -15.40 3.63 -19.06
C GLY A 32 -14.37 4.58 -18.45
N ARG A 33 -13.99 4.40 -17.19
CA ARG A 33 -12.95 5.21 -16.52
C ARG A 33 -11.58 4.94 -17.16
N THR A 34 -10.88 6.00 -17.52
CA THR A 34 -9.48 5.95 -17.95
C THR A 34 -8.56 6.21 -16.76
N CYS A 35 -7.63 5.32 -16.54
CA CYS A 35 -6.73 5.40 -15.38
C CYS A 35 -5.42 4.69 -15.70
N ALA A 36 -4.30 5.29 -15.35
CA ALA A 36 -3.00 4.66 -15.52
C ALA A 36 -2.90 3.38 -14.68
N VAL A 37 -2.31 2.35 -15.25
CA VAL A 37 -2.06 1.09 -14.54
C VAL A 37 -0.62 0.64 -14.71
N THR A 38 -0.10 0.05 -13.66
CA THR A 38 1.16 -0.68 -13.64
C THR A 38 0.86 -2.17 -13.57
N ALA A 39 1.49 -2.96 -14.42
CA ALA A 39 1.35 -4.42 -14.44
C ALA A 39 2.68 -5.11 -14.10
N ALA A 40 2.59 -6.18 -13.35
CA ALA A 40 3.71 -7.03 -12.98
C ALA A 40 3.28 -8.49 -12.85
N TYR A 41 4.25 -9.38 -12.68
CA TYR A 41 4.01 -10.78 -12.42
C TYR A 41 4.69 -11.19 -11.11
N CYS A 42 3.97 -11.95 -10.30
CA CYS A 42 4.37 -12.46 -9.01
C CYS A 42 4.71 -13.97 -9.12
N TYR A 43 4.57 -14.73 -8.05
CA TYR A 43 4.71 -16.20 -8.04
C TYR A 43 3.48 -16.87 -8.67
N GLY A 44 3.49 -16.98 -10.01
CA GLY A 44 2.38 -17.57 -10.76
C GLY A 44 1.12 -16.70 -10.80
N LEU A 45 1.20 -15.42 -10.43
CA LEU A 45 0.07 -14.52 -10.30
C LEU A 45 0.30 -13.23 -11.08
N GLY A 46 -0.74 -12.74 -11.77
CA GLY A 46 -0.74 -11.40 -12.33
C GLY A 46 -1.01 -10.36 -11.25
N TRP A 47 -0.27 -9.27 -11.27
CA TRP A 47 -0.41 -8.12 -10.40
C TRP A 47 -0.70 -6.87 -11.24
N LEU A 48 -1.66 -6.07 -10.80
CA LEU A 48 -2.01 -4.80 -11.42
C LEU A 48 -2.29 -3.78 -10.32
N LYS A 49 -1.77 -2.57 -10.50
CA LYS A 49 -2.07 -1.42 -9.63
C LYS A 49 -2.58 -0.27 -10.47
N ASP A 50 -3.69 0.33 -10.07
CA ASP A 50 -4.31 1.46 -10.76
C ASP A 50 -3.86 2.82 -10.18
N CYS A 51 -4.29 3.90 -10.82
CA CYS A 51 -3.96 5.27 -10.43
C CYS A 51 -4.57 5.70 -9.09
N ASP A 52 -5.60 4.99 -8.60
CA ASP A 52 -6.20 5.20 -7.29
C ASP A 52 -5.46 4.40 -6.19
N GLY A 53 -4.39 3.68 -6.57
CA GLY A 53 -3.60 2.85 -5.67
C GLY A 53 -4.20 1.48 -5.36
N LYS A 54 -5.31 1.10 -6.00
CA LYS A 54 -5.93 -0.22 -5.82
C LYS A 54 -5.08 -1.31 -6.44
N THR A 55 -4.85 -2.38 -5.68
CA THR A 55 -4.07 -3.54 -6.11
C THR A 55 -4.99 -4.72 -6.43
N TYR A 56 -4.75 -5.32 -7.58
CA TYR A 56 -5.47 -6.49 -8.07
C TYR A 56 -4.49 -7.63 -8.28
N ILE A 57 -4.80 -8.80 -7.70
CA ILE A 57 -4.08 -10.06 -7.92
C ILE A 57 -5.00 -10.99 -8.68
N SER A 58 -4.52 -11.62 -9.75
CA SER A 58 -5.37 -12.46 -10.59
C SER A 58 -4.60 -13.55 -11.31
N HIS A 59 -5.32 -14.56 -11.76
CA HIS A 59 -4.85 -15.47 -12.79
C HIS A 59 -6.04 -15.94 -13.64
N SER A 60 -5.78 -16.27 -14.88
CA SER A 60 -6.76 -16.84 -15.79
C SER A 60 -6.40 -18.27 -16.14
N GLY A 61 -7.38 -19.03 -16.60
CA GLY A 61 -7.19 -20.37 -17.13
C GLY A 61 -8.13 -20.61 -18.30
N GLY A 62 -7.76 -21.55 -19.14
CA GLY A 62 -8.59 -21.94 -20.27
C GLY A 62 -8.26 -23.36 -20.73
N LEU A 63 -9.29 -24.06 -21.15
CA LEU A 63 -9.23 -25.35 -21.81
C LEU A 63 -10.18 -25.29 -23.03
N PRO A 64 -10.06 -26.21 -23.99
CA PRO A 64 -11.06 -26.32 -25.06
C PRO A 64 -12.47 -26.39 -24.47
N GLY A 65 -13.33 -25.45 -24.87
CA GLY A 65 -14.69 -25.31 -24.35
C GLY A 65 -14.86 -24.54 -23.05
N PHE A 66 -13.76 -24.15 -22.37
CA PHE A 66 -13.85 -23.48 -21.06
C PHE A 66 -12.91 -22.27 -20.94
N GLY A 67 -13.31 -21.31 -20.15
CA GLY A 67 -12.51 -20.19 -19.73
C GLY A 67 -12.77 -19.89 -18.26
N SER A 68 -11.75 -19.41 -17.56
CA SER A 68 -11.88 -19.01 -16.17
C SER A 68 -10.96 -17.85 -15.84
N GLN A 69 -11.34 -17.07 -14.86
CA GLN A 69 -10.45 -16.11 -14.21
C GLN A 69 -10.90 -15.90 -12.78
N TRP A 70 -9.95 -15.78 -11.88
CA TRP A 70 -10.20 -15.23 -10.57
C TRP A 70 -9.42 -13.92 -10.39
N ARG A 71 -9.96 -13.03 -9.57
CA ARG A 71 -9.34 -11.76 -9.21
C ARG A 71 -9.68 -11.40 -7.78
N ILE A 72 -8.69 -11.01 -7.02
CA ILE A 72 -8.85 -10.53 -5.65
C ILE A 72 -8.29 -9.12 -5.52
N MET A 73 -8.84 -8.39 -4.56
CA MET A 73 -8.32 -7.12 -4.08
C MET A 73 -7.95 -7.27 -2.60
N PRO A 74 -6.67 -7.57 -2.30
CA PRO A 74 -6.24 -7.90 -0.94
C PRO A 74 -6.55 -6.79 0.07
N ASP A 75 -6.41 -5.52 -0.36
CA ASP A 75 -6.65 -4.36 0.50
C ASP A 75 -8.11 -4.22 0.90
N TYR A 76 -9.05 -4.68 0.07
CA TYR A 76 -10.48 -4.68 0.36
C TYR A 76 -10.97 -6.00 0.96
N GLY A 77 -10.18 -7.06 0.85
CA GLY A 77 -10.53 -8.40 1.30
C GLY A 77 -11.68 -9.05 0.53
N ILE A 78 -11.84 -8.68 -0.74
CA ILE A 78 -12.84 -9.23 -1.64
C ILE A 78 -12.19 -9.91 -2.85
N GLY A 79 -12.94 -10.79 -3.48
CA GLY A 79 -12.53 -11.45 -4.71
C GLY A 79 -13.72 -11.97 -5.48
N VAL A 80 -13.51 -12.21 -6.77
CA VAL A 80 -14.47 -12.81 -7.68
C VAL A 80 -13.80 -13.92 -8.48
N VAL A 81 -14.59 -14.93 -8.79
CA VAL A 81 -14.23 -16.03 -9.69
C VAL A 81 -15.28 -16.10 -10.76
N ALA A 82 -14.86 -16.20 -12.02
CA ALA A 82 -15.76 -16.34 -13.16
C ALA A 82 -15.36 -17.55 -14.00
N PHE A 83 -16.35 -18.31 -14.44
CA PHE A 83 -16.21 -19.43 -15.35
C PHE A 83 -17.10 -19.22 -16.56
N ALA A 84 -16.68 -19.71 -17.71
CA ALA A 84 -17.45 -19.71 -18.93
C ALA A 84 -17.26 -21.02 -19.69
N ASN A 85 -18.32 -21.45 -20.35
CA ASN A 85 -18.33 -22.60 -21.27
C ASN A 85 -17.88 -22.18 -22.68
N ARG A 86 -16.87 -21.34 -22.78
CA ARG A 86 -16.23 -20.86 -24.01
C ARG A 86 -14.72 -20.88 -23.86
N THR A 87 -14.03 -21.43 -24.85
CA THR A 87 -12.56 -21.47 -24.88
C THR A 87 -11.96 -20.08 -24.70
N TYR A 88 -11.10 -19.90 -23.71
CA TYR A 88 -10.41 -18.65 -23.40
C TYR A 88 -11.31 -17.41 -23.31
N ALA A 89 -12.51 -17.56 -22.74
CA ALA A 89 -13.42 -16.43 -22.57
C ALA A 89 -12.74 -15.27 -21.82
N PRO A 90 -12.91 -14.01 -22.27
CA PRO A 90 -12.23 -12.84 -21.70
C PRO A 90 -12.88 -12.38 -20.38
N MET A 91 -12.77 -13.20 -19.33
CA MET A 91 -13.42 -12.95 -18.03
C MET A 91 -12.82 -11.78 -17.25
N GLY A 92 -11.65 -11.26 -17.68
CA GLY A 92 -10.93 -10.21 -16.97
C GLY A 92 -11.71 -8.91 -16.81
N GLY A 93 -12.39 -8.47 -17.85
CA GLY A 93 -13.24 -7.28 -17.81
C GLY A 93 -14.47 -7.47 -16.91
N ILE A 94 -15.08 -8.66 -16.95
CA ILE A 94 -16.25 -9.00 -16.12
C ILE A 94 -15.85 -8.96 -14.64
N ASN A 95 -14.71 -9.57 -14.27
CA ASN A 95 -14.23 -9.58 -12.90
C ASN A 95 -13.86 -8.17 -12.38
N LEU A 96 -13.26 -7.32 -13.23
CA LEU A 96 -13.02 -5.92 -12.88
C LEU A 96 -14.31 -5.17 -12.60
N LYS A 97 -15.30 -5.29 -13.52
CA LYS A 97 -16.61 -4.64 -13.37
C LYS A 97 -17.33 -5.12 -12.10
N ALA A 98 -17.30 -6.43 -11.84
CA ALA A 98 -17.92 -6.99 -10.64
C ALA A 98 -17.28 -6.44 -9.35
N LEU A 99 -15.96 -6.39 -9.26
CA LEU A 99 -15.25 -5.85 -8.09
C LEU A 99 -15.54 -4.36 -7.89
N ASP A 100 -15.47 -3.53 -8.95
CA ASP A 100 -15.78 -2.10 -8.86
C ASP A 100 -17.24 -1.88 -8.43
N THR A 101 -18.16 -2.70 -8.94
CA THR A 101 -19.57 -2.65 -8.55
C THR A 101 -19.77 -3.01 -7.08
N LEU A 102 -19.12 -4.08 -6.61
CA LEU A 102 -19.18 -4.49 -5.20
C LEU A 102 -18.65 -3.41 -4.25
N ILE A 103 -17.49 -2.82 -4.57
CA ILE A 103 -16.91 -1.73 -3.79
C ILE A 103 -17.88 -0.56 -3.70
N LYS A 104 -18.46 -0.15 -4.84
CA LYS A 104 -19.36 1.00 -4.92
C LYS A 104 -20.67 0.76 -4.16
N ILE A 105 -21.33 -0.38 -4.39
CA ILE A 105 -22.63 -0.68 -3.78
C ILE A 105 -22.51 -0.89 -2.27
N ALA A 106 -21.48 -1.61 -1.83
CA ALA A 106 -21.27 -1.90 -0.42
C ALA A 106 -20.51 -0.81 0.34
N GLY A 107 -20.08 0.27 -0.33
CA GLY A 107 -19.32 1.36 0.29
C GLY A 107 -17.99 0.88 0.89
N LEU A 108 -17.37 -0.14 0.30
CA LEU A 108 -16.18 -0.75 0.86
C LEU A 108 -15.01 0.22 0.88
N GLN A 109 -14.28 0.23 1.98
CA GLN A 109 -13.03 0.96 2.13
C GLN A 109 -11.84 -0.02 2.21
N PRO A 110 -10.66 0.39 1.77
CA PRO A 110 -9.45 -0.40 1.98
C PRO A 110 -9.27 -0.71 3.47
N ARG A 111 -8.83 -1.92 3.78
CA ARG A 111 -8.47 -2.29 5.15
C ARG A 111 -7.34 -1.40 5.62
N GLN A 112 -7.57 -0.70 6.73
CA GLN A 112 -6.52 0.07 7.37
C GLN A 112 -5.48 -0.90 7.95
N ILE A 113 -4.22 -0.67 7.60
CA ILE A 113 -3.10 -1.33 8.26
C ILE A 113 -3.00 -0.70 9.65
N MET A 114 -3.10 -1.51 10.71
CA MET A 114 -2.84 -1.02 12.06
C MET A 114 -1.35 -0.74 12.23
N PRO A 115 -0.98 0.39 12.85
CA PRO A 115 0.42 0.68 13.13
C PRO A 115 1.06 -0.44 13.94
N SER A 116 2.27 -0.81 13.59
CA SER A 116 3.04 -1.73 14.43
C SER A 116 3.46 -1.06 15.73
N LYS A 117 3.73 -1.87 16.77
CA LYS A 117 4.24 -1.34 18.04
C LYS A 117 5.51 -0.50 17.87
N ILE A 118 6.38 -0.90 16.94
CA ILE A 118 7.63 -0.17 16.68
C ILE A 118 7.36 1.20 16.03
N LEU A 119 6.39 1.32 15.11
CA LEU A 119 6.02 2.60 14.52
C LEU A 119 5.46 3.56 15.57
N GLU A 120 4.56 3.09 16.43
CA GLU A 120 4.03 3.91 17.53
C GLU A 120 5.13 4.32 18.53
N GLN A 121 6.02 3.40 18.87
CA GLN A 121 7.16 3.70 19.71
C GLN A 121 8.04 4.79 19.09
N ARG A 122 8.43 4.65 17.82
CA ARG A 122 9.27 5.61 17.10
C ARG A 122 8.61 6.99 16.97
N LYS A 123 7.30 7.03 16.71
CA LYS A 123 6.53 8.27 16.76
C LYS A 123 6.67 8.96 18.12
N ASN A 124 6.42 8.22 19.21
CA ASN A 124 6.49 8.78 20.55
C ASN A 124 7.91 9.23 20.94
N GLU A 125 8.94 8.52 20.52
CA GLU A 125 10.33 8.88 20.74
C GLU A 125 10.69 10.15 19.93
N LEU A 126 10.27 10.25 18.68
CA LEU A 126 10.49 11.44 17.84
C LEU A 126 9.80 12.68 18.44
N MET A 127 8.58 12.54 18.95
CA MET A 127 7.86 13.64 19.59
C MET A 127 8.52 14.16 20.86
N LYS A 128 9.38 13.39 21.53
CA LYS A 128 10.19 13.87 22.67
C LYS A 128 11.39 14.73 22.24
N ILE A 129 11.81 14.61 21.00
CA ILE A 129 12.96 15.32 20.43
C ILE A 129 12.52 16.61 19.76
N LEU A 130 11.36 16.61 19.13
CA LEU A 130 10.77 17.78 18.47
C LEU A 130 10.20 18.79 19.50
N PRO A 131 10.24 20.10 19.22
CA PRO A 131 10.78 20.71 18.01
C PRO A 131 12.29 20.99 18.03
N ASP A 132 12.95 20.87 19.19
CA ASP A 132 14.27 21.43 19.45
C ASP A 132 15.45 20.56 19.01
N TRP A 133 15.20 19.31 18.66
CA TRP A 133 16.20 18.28 18.35
C TRP A 133 17.21 18.05 19.50
N ASN A 134 16.79 18.31 20.74
CA ASN A 134 17.63 18.13 21.90
C ASN A 134 17.94 16.66 22.15
N LYS A 135 19.25 16.33 22.31
CA LYS A 135 19.74 14.96 22.53
C LYS A 135 19.38 13.98 21.41
N ALA A 136 19.09 14.48 20.20
CA ALA A 136 18.68 13.63 19.07
C ALA A 136 19.79 12.63 18.69
N GLU A 137 21.05 13.06 18.65
CA GLU A 137 22.19 12.20 18.30
C GLU A 137 22.41 11.07 19.33
N GLN A 138 22.09 11.30 20.60
CA GLN A 138 22.22 10.32 21.68
C GLN A 138 20.97 9.44 21.85
N SER A 139 19.92 9.70 21.12
CA SER A 139 18.61 9.02 21.29
C SER A 139 18.61 7.56 20.84
N GLY A 140 19.52 7.18 19.94
CA GLY A 140 19.59 5.83 19.36
C GLY A 140 18.41 5.46 18.45
N ILE A 141 17.56 6.44 18.04
CA ILE A 141 16.41 6.16 17.16
C ILE A 141 16.72 6.37 15.69
N PHE A 142 17.83 7.03 15.38
CA PHE A 142 18.27 7.33 14.02
C PHE A 142 19.30 6.32 13.52
N ALA A 143 19.36 6.12 12.22
CA ALA A 143 20.42 5.31 11.59
C ALA A 143 21.80 5.99 11.75
N GLU A 144 22.85 5.21 11.71
CA GLU A 144 24.23 5.71 11.88
C GLU A 144 24.61 6.81 10.89
N ASN A 145 24.11 6.72 9.66
CA ASN A 145 24.36 7.70 8.60
C ASN A 145 23.42 8.90 8.62
N PHE A 146 22.41 8.95 9.50
CA PHE A 146 21.40 10.01 9.47
C PHE A 146 22.00 11.40 9.71
N PHE A 147 22.77 11.58 10.78
CA PHE A 147 23.37 12.87 11.10
C PHE A 147 24.58 13.25 10.21
N PRO A 148 25.38 12.30 9.69
CA PRO A 148 26.30 12.58 8.59
C PRO A 148 25.62 13.15 7.33
N ASP A 149 24.44 12.63 6.96
CA ASP A 149 23.67 13.09 5.81
C ASP A 149 22.88 14.39 6.11
N TYR A 150 22.39 14.53 7.35
CA TYR A 150 21.58 15.65 7.84
C TYR A 150 22.17 16.23 9.13
N PRO A 151 23.13 17.17 9.04
CA PRO A 151 23.81 17.73 10.20
C PRO A 151 22.85 18.32 11.23
N ILE A 152 23.04 18.01 12.50
CA ILE A 152 22.14 18.39 13.59
C ILE A 152 21.90 19.90 13.70
N ASP A 153 22.90 20.71 13.39
CA ASP A 153 22.77 22.18 13.42
C ASP A 153 21.85 22.69 12.31
N SER A 154 21.89 22.06 11.14
CA SER A 154 20.95 22.36 10.03
C SER A 154 19.54 22.00 10.43
N LEU A 155 19.30 20.80 10.99
CA LEU A 155 17.98 20.38 11.47
C LEU A 155 17.43 21.29 12.55
N LYS A 156 18.26 21.72 13.51
CA LYS A 156 17.87 22.69 14.55
C LYS A 156 17.51 24.05 13.97
N LYS A 157 18.26 24.52 12.97
CA LYS A 157 17.99 25.79 12.29
C LYS A 157 16.64 25.72 11.54
N GLU A 158 16.46 24.71 10.72
CA GLU A 158 15.24 24.50 9.95
C GLU A 158 14.00 24.34 10.87
N ALA A 159 14.14 23.59 11.95
CA ALA A 159 13.09 23.46 12.95
C ALA A 159 12.72 24.80 13.59
N ARG A 160 13.69 25.62 14.00
CA ARG A 160 13.42 26.95 14.55
C ARG A 160 12.69 27.84 13.55
N GLU A 161 13.12 27.86 12.29
CA GLU A 161 12.48 28.65 11.25
C GLU A 161 11.04 28.19 11.01
N LEU A 162 10.82 26.86 10.95
CA LEU A 162 9.51 26.25 10.77
C LEU A 162 8.58 26.60 11.93
N TYR A 163 8.99 26.32 13.18
CA TYR A 163 8.14 26.51 14.35
C TYR A 163 7.96 27.99 14.72
N THR A 164 8.88 28.87 14.32
CA THR A 164 8.68 30.32 14.43
C THR A 164 7.50 30.76 13.55
N LYS A 165 7.33 30.17 12.38
CA LYS A 165 6.23 30.49 11.46
C LYS A 165 4.93 29.76 11.81
N ALA A 166 5.03 28.48 12.14
CA ALA A 166 3.89 27.59 12.38
C ALA A 166 3.32 27.72 13.80
N GLY A 167 4.12 28.13 14.76
CA GLY A 167 3.72 28.20 16.18
C GLY A 167 4.07 26.94 16.96
N LYS A 168 3.35 26.73 18.06
CA LYS A 168 3.55 25.57 18.94
C LYS A 168 2.77 24.37 18.43
N ILE A 169 3.28 23.17 18.70
CA ILE A 169 2.56 21.93 18.46
C ILE A 169 1.27 21.92 19.31
N ILE A 170 0.13 21.85 18.65
CA ILE A 170 -1.20 21.82 19.28
C ILE A 170 -1.85 20.45 19.20
N ALA A 171 -1.50 19.64 18.20
CA ALA A 171 -1.99 18.28 18.05
C ALA A 171 -1.00 17.40 17.30
N VAL A 172 -1.05 16.09 17.59
CA VAL A 172 -0.32 15.06 16.87
C VAL A 172 -1.33 14.01 16.42
N LYS A 173 -1.51 13.88 15.12
CA LYS A 173 -2.47 12.94 14.54
C LYS A 173 -1.99 11.49 14.68
N GLU A 174 -2.90 10.57 14.43
CA GLU A 174 -2.60 9.14 14.44
C GLU A 174 -1.56 8.76 13.38
N MET A 175 -0.80 7.71 13.66
CA MET A 175 0.13 7.12 12.72
C MET A 175 -0.64 6.51 11.54
N LYS A 176 -0.30 6.90 10.32
CA LYS A 176 -0.79 6.28 9.08
C LYS A 176 0.29 5.33 8.54
N PRO A 177 0.19 4.03 8.81
CA PRO A 177 1.21 3.08 8.36
C PRO A 177 1.08 2.80 6.86
N GLU A 178 2.21 2.82 6.17
CA GLU A 178 2.34 2.28 4.81
C GLU A 178 2.62 0.78 4.84
N ASN A 179 3.37 0.35 5.84
CA ASN A 179 3.65 -1.06 6.18
C ASN A 179 4.03 -1.17 7.66
N GLN A 180 4.56 -2.32 8.10
CA GLN A 180 4.90 -2.56 9.51
C GLN A 180 6.11 -1.73 10.03
N LEU A 181 6.92 -1.17 9.12
CA LEU A 181 8.15 -0.44 9.46
C LEU A 181 8.16 0.99 8.92
N ARG A 182 7.18 1.38 8.08
CA ARG A 182 7.09 2.69 7.47
C ARG A 182 5.71 3.28 7.66
N GLY A 183 5.66 4.55 7.97
CA GLY A 183 4.42 5.30 8.14
C GLY A 183 4.70 6.79 8.26
N SER A 184 3.63 7.56 8.26
CA SER A 184 3.65 9.02 8.43
C SER A 184 2.63 9.45 9.46
N PHE A 185 2.83 10.62 10.06
CA PHE A 185 1.85 11.28 10.91
C PHE A 185 1.94 12.79 10.73
N ILE A 186 0.89 13.49 11.10
CA ILE A 186 0.80 14.95 10.96
C ILE A 186 0.94 15.58 12.33
N ILE A 187 1.69 16.67 12.38
CA ILE A 187 1.82 17.54 13.54
C ILE A 187 1.10 18.87 13.17
N GLU A 188 0.20 19.30 14.02
CA GLU A 188 -0.55 20.57 13.89
C GLU A 188 -0.16 21.55 14.97
#